data_4e2aa9d88b571633eeab8843e4326de0
#
_entry.id   4e2aa9d88b571633eeab8843e4326de0
#
_cell.length_a   1.000
_cell.length_b   1.000
_cell.length_c   1.000
_cell.angle_alpha   90.00
_cell.angle_beta   90.00
_cell.angle_gamma   90.00
#
_symmetry.space_group_name_H-M   'P 1'
#
loop_
_entity.id
_entity.type
_entity.pdbx_description
1 polymer ?
#
loop_
_entity_poly.entity_id
_entity_poly.type
_entity_poly.pdbx_seq_one_letter_code
_entity_poly.pdbx_strand_id
1 'polypeptide(L)'
;IWMTLLIRPDIRPDEASMLTIVAAMAVSSAITKVTKYDAKAILSDEKDISFADNKIEQCKIKWPNDIVLDKKKICGILTEMSAEPEHVNYVVTGIGINVNTTEFADEIKDMASSIFVQTGVRIKRSHVVAQFAHDFTEYFNRFIKTQDLSLLVDDYNKMLINAGKSVRIEE
;
A
#
# COMPACT_ATOMS: atom_id res chain seq x y z
N ILE A 1 -1.76 6.02 -10.73
CA ILE A 1 -3.01 5.25 -10.67
C ILE A 1 -3.96 5.98 -9.75
N TRP A 2 -5.20 6.11 -10.21
CA TRP A 2 -6.34 6.48 -9.38
C TRP A 2 -7.35 5.35 -9.50
N MET A 3 -7.66 4.70 -8.39
CA MET A 3 -8.63 3.60 -8.38
C MET A 3 -9.49 3.67 -7.13
N THR A 4 -10.69 3.10 -7.23
CA THR A 4 -11.63 3.00 -6.13
C THR A 4 -12.05 1.55 -5.96
N LEU A 5 -11.99 1.06 -4.74
CA LEU A 5 -12.50 -0.24 -4.35
C LEU A 5 -13.82 -0.01 -3.59
N LEU A 6 -14.89 -0.66 -4.03
CA LEU A 6 -16.17 -0.68 -3.32
C LEU A 6 -16.45 -2.11 -2.87
N ILE A 7 -16.69 -2.27 -1.58
CA ILE A 7 -17.04 -3.56 -0.96
C ILE A 7 -18.27 -3.42 -0.07
N ARG A 8 -18.97 -4.53 0.12
CA ARG A 8 -20.12 -4.66 1.03
C ARG A 8 -19.83 -5.78 2.01
N PRO A 9 -18.98 -5.53 3.02
CA PRO A 9 -18.62 -6.54 3.99
C PRO A 9 -19.74 -6.71 5.03
N ASP A 10 -19.90 -7.92 5.52
CA ASP A 10 -20.75 -8.20 6.68
C ASP A 10 -19.94 -8.01 7.97
N ILE A 11 -19.79 -6.75 8.37
CA ILE A 11 -19.04 -6.31 9.56
C ILE A 11 -19.77 -5.16 10.25
N ARG A 12 -19.40 -4.90 11.50
CA ARG A 12 -19.89 -3.74 12.25
C ARG A 12 -19.19 -2.44 11.85
N PRO A 13 -19.82 -1.27 12.04
CA PRO A 13 -19.22 0.02 11.69
C PRO A 13 -17.88 0.31 12.39
N ASP A 14 -17.68 -0.12 13.62
CA ASP A 14 -16.46 0.07 14.39
C ASP A 14 -15.27 -0.73 13.80
N GLU A 15 -15.53 -1.81 13.07
CA GLU A 15 -14.54 -2.63 12.40
C GLU A 15 -14.11 -2.07 11.03
N ALA A 16 -14.95 -1.25 10.40
CA ALA A 16 -14.72 -0.77 9.03
C ALA A 16 -13.47 0.10 8.88
N SER A 17 -13.05 0.83 9.91
CA SER A 17 -11.83 1.64 9.91
C SER A 17 -10.57 0.80 9.67
N MET A 18 -10.57 -0.46 10.11
CA MET A 18 -9.46 -1.40 9.93
C MET A 18 -9.24 -1.79 8.46
N LEU A 19 -10.25 -1.61 7.59
CA LEU A 19 -10.13 -1.84 6.15
C LEU A 19 -9.13 -0.89 5.48
N THR A 20 -8.90 0.29 6.04
CA THR A 20 -7.81 1.18 5.60
C THR A 20 -6.45 0.51 5.77
N ILE A 21 -6.23 -0.19 6.88
CA ILE A 21 -5.00 -0.92 7.18
C ILE A 21 -4.87 -2.12 6.23
N VAL A 22 -5.94 -2.88 6.01
CA VAL A 22 -5.96 -4.00 5.06
C VAL A 22 -5.58 -3.53 3.65
N ALA A 23 -6.16 -2.40 3.19
CA ALA A 23 -5.82 -1.81 1.91
C ALA A 23 -4.35 -1.33 1.85
N ALA A 24 -3.85 -0.71 2.92
CA ALA A 24 -2.46 -0.25 3.00
C ALA A 24 -1.46 -1.43 2.92
N MET A 25 -1.75 -2.54 3.61
CA MET A 25 -0.94 -3.77 3.52
C MET A 25 -0.94 -4.32 2.10
N ALA A 26 -2.10 -4.38 1.46
CA ALA A 26 -2.22 -4.88 0.09
C ALA A 26 -1.46 -4.01 -0.92
N VAL A 27 -1.57 -2.68 -0.81
CA VAL A 27 -0.83 -1.74 -1.68
C VAL A 27 0.68 -1.87 -1.46
N SER A 28 1.14 -1.87 -0.20
CA SER A 28 2.57 -2.01 0.14
C SER A 28 3.17 -3.31 -0.41
N SER A 29 2.46 -4.42 -0.22
CA SER A 29 2.84 -5.74 -0.74
C SER A 29 2.88 -5.75 -2.27
N ALA A 30 1.82 -5.28 -2.92
CA ALA A 30 1.70 -5.27 -4.37
C ALA A 30 2.81 -4.45 -5.04
N ILE A 31 3.07 -3.23 -4.56
CA ILE A 31 4.13 -2.39 -5.12
C ILE A 31 5.48 -3.09 -4.94
N THR A 32 5.77 -3.64 -3.78
CA THR A 32 7.05 -4.33 -3.50
C THR A 32 7.26 -5.52 -4.45
N LYS A 33 6.23 -6.37 -4.61
CA LYS A 33 6.29 -7.56 -5.49
C LYS A 33 6.48 -7.18 -6.95
N VAL A 34 5.66 -6.22 -7.45
CA VAL A 34 5.69 -5.79 -8.86
C VAL A 34 6.99 -5.08 -9.19
N THR A 35 7.50 -4.22 -8.30
CA THR A 35 8.78 -3.53 -8.53
C THR A 35 9.91 -4.53 -8.68
N LYS A 36 9.97 -5.55 -7.83
CA LYS A 36 10.97 -6.63 -7.93
C LYS A 36 10.83 -7.44 -9.21
N TYR A 37 9.58 -7.77 -9.59
CA TYR A 37 9.30 -8.54 -10.80
C TYR A 37 9.68 -7.77 -12.06
N ASP A 38 9.22 -6.52 -12.20
CA ASP A 38 9.50 -5.69 -13.38
C ASP A 38 10.98 -5.32 -13.46
N ALA A 39 11.67 -5.12 -12.33
CA ALA A 39 13.13 -4.93 -12.30
C ALA A 39 13.87 -6.15 -12.82
N LYS A 40 13.52 -7.35 -12.39
CA LYS A 40 14.13 -8.60 -12.89
C LYS A 40 13.89 -8.80 -14.38
N ALA A 41 12.71 -8.46 -14.89
CA ALA A 41 12.40 -8.54 -16.31
C ALA A 41 13.21 -7.56 -17.18
N ILE A 42 13.58 -6.38 -16.64
CA ILE A 42 14.41 -5.39 -17.32
C ILE A 42 15.89 -5.77 -17.28
N LEU A 43 16.34 -6.37 -16.17
CA LEU A 43 17.73 -6.73 -15.90
C LEU A 43 18.08 -8.16 -16.38
N SER A 44 17.26 -8.76 -17.24
CA SER A 44 17.35 -10.17 -17.67
C SER A 44 18.64 -10.56 -18.41
N ASP A 45 19.61 -9.64 -18.62
CA ASP A 45 20.97 -9.94 -19.03
C ASP A 45 21.87 -10.26 -17.80
N GLU A 46 21.77 -11.45 -17.34
CA GLU A 46 22.66 -12.40 -16.62
C GLU A 46 23.57 -11.95 -15.46
N LYS A 47 23.89 -10.70 -15.22
CA LYS A 47 24.85 -10.32 -14.14
C LYS A 47 24.30 -9.48 -13.01
N ASP A 48 23.09 -8.94 -13.15
CA ASP A 48 22.56 -7.93 -12.22
C ASP A 48 21.30 -8.33 -11.44
N ILE A 49 20.89 -9.61 -11.44
CA ILE A 49 19.69 -10.07 -10.69
C ILE A 49 19.88 -9.85 -9.18
N SER A 50 21.09 -10.04 -8.66
CA SER A 50 21.42 -9.76 -7.26
C SER A 50 21.30 -8.26 -6.89
N PHE A 51 21.44 -7.37 -7.87
CA PHE A 51 21.29 -5.94 -7.71
C PHE A 51 19.83 -5.53 -7.45
N ALA A 52 18.89 -6.15 -8.16
CA ALA A 52 17.46 -5.88 -7.98
C ALA A 52 16.95 -6.34 -6.60
N ASP A 53 17.40 -7.49 -6.11
CA ASP A 53 16.98 -8.03 -4.81
C ASP A 53 17.54 -7.22 -3.62
N ASN A 54 18.75 -6.64 -3.75
CA ASN A 54 19.42 -5.93 -2.67
C ASN A 54 19.14 -4.42 -2.65
N LYS A 55 18.71 -3.80 -3.75
CA LYS A 55 18.55 -2.35 -3.87
C LYS A 55 17.10 -1.87 -3.87
N ILE A 56 16.14 -2.76 -4.11
CA ILE A 56 14.71 -2.41 -4.07
C ILE A 56 14.21 -2.59 -2.64
N GLU A 57 14.17 -1.48 -1.92
CA GLU A 57 13.59 -1.46 -0.58
C GLU A 57 12.11 -1.85 -0.60
N GLN A 58 11.70 -2.53 0.46
CA GLN A 58 10.29 -2.80 0.68
C GLN A 58 9.55 -1.50 0.95
N CYS A 59 8.43 -1.28 0.26
CA CYS A 59 7.50 -0.22 0.61
C CYS A 59 7.05 -0.37 2.06
N LYS A 60 7.00 0.75 2.79
CA LYS A 60 6.56 0.79 4.18
C LYS A 60 5.25 1.55 4.31
N ILE A 61 4.54 1.27 5.38
CA ILE A 61 3.32 1.99 5.74
C ILE A 61 3.68 3.05 6.76
N LYS A 62 3.35 4.31 6.46
CA LYS A 62 3.28 5.38 7.45
C LYS A 62 1.82 5.44 7.91
N TRP A 63 1.62 5.03 9.15
CA TRP A 63 0.29 4.98 9.76
C TRP A 63 -0.47 6.31 9.59
N PRO A 64 -1.77 6.30 9.30
CA PRO A 64 -2.62 5.11 9.11
C PRO A 64 -2.73 4.65 7.66
N ASN A 65 -2.43 5.49 6.65
CA ASN A 65 -2.94 5.32 5.29
C ASN A 65 -1.98 5.76 4.17
N ASP A 66 -0.72 6.07 4.50
CA ASP A 66 0.28 6.47 3.53
C ASP A 66 1.27 5.33 3.25
N ILE A 67 1.57 5.11 1.98
CA ILE A 67 2.67 4.21 1.59
C ILE A 67 3.87 5.06 1.22
N VAL A 68 5.01 4.69 1.80
CA VAL A 68 6.28 5.38 1.60
C VAL A 68 7.35 4.44 1.05
N LEU A 69 8.21 5.01 0.23
CA LEU A 69 9.42 4.38 -0.27
C LEU A 69 10.56 5.39 -0.07
N ASP A 70 11.64 4.98 0.58
CA ASP A 70 12.74 5.87 0.98
C ASP A 70 12.24 7.18 1.65
N LYS A 71 11.32 7.02 2.62
CA LYS A 71 10.70 8.11 3.39
C LYS A 71 9.82 9.09 2.57
N LYS A 72 9.70 8.92 1.25
CA LYS A 72 8.84 9.73 0.39
C LYS A 72 7.49 9.05 0.18
N LYS A 73 6.40 9.81 0.27
CA LYS A 73 5.04 9.30 0.02
C LYS A 73 4.86 8.98 -1.45
N ILE A 74 4.50 7.74 -1.74
CA ILE A 74 4.21 7.24 -3.09
C ILE A 74 2.74 6.87 -3.29
N CYS A 75 1.98 6.69 -2.20
CA CYS A 75 0.56 6.40 -2.25
C CYS A 75 -0.16 6.99 -1.04
N GLY A 76 -1.39 7.45 -1.27
CA GLY A 76 -2.35 7.80 -0.23
C GLY A 76 -3.62 6.97 -0.39
N ILE A 77 -4.25 6.62 0.74
CA ILE A 77 -5.47 5.82 0.80
C ILE A 77 -6.50 6.60 1.62
N LEU A 78 -7.72 6.69 1.12
CA LEU A 78 -8.85 7.28 1.83
C LEU A 78 -9.99 6.28 1.86
N THR A 79 -10.48 5.96 3.05
CA THR A 79 -11.61 5.04 3.24
C THR A 79 -12.78 5.79 3.82
N GLU A 80 -13.93 5.65 3.19
CA GLU A 80 -15.21 6.17 3.60
C GLU A 80 -16.23 5.04 3.66
N MET A 81 -17.24 5.16 4.50
CA MET A 81 -18.30 4.16 4.61
C MET A 81 -19.69 4.79 4.69
N SER A 82 -20.67 4.02 4.27
CA SER A 82 -22.08 4.22 4.63
C SER A 82 -22.49 3.08 5.57
N ALA A 83 -23.04 3.43 6.70
CA ALA A 83 -23.41 2.45 7.73
C ALA A 83 -24.70 2.83 8.43
N GLU A 84 -25.42 1.84 8.92
CA GLU A 84 -26.47 1.91 9.93
C GLU A 84 -25.84 1.64 11.31
N PRO A 85 -26.57 1.80 12.43
CA PRO A 85 -25.98 1.61 13.76
C PRO A 85 -25.29 0.26 13.99
N GLU A 86 -25.78 -0.80 13.35
CA GLU A 86 -25.31 -2.17 13.59
C GLU A 86 -24.68 -2.85 12.37
N HIS A 87 -24.71 -2.23 11.18
CA HIS A 87 -24.12 -2.84 9.97
C HIS A 87 -23.58 -1.81 8.99
N VAL A 88 -22.65 -2.24 8.18
CA VAL A 88 -22.05 -1.46 7.10
C VAL A 88 -22.79 -1.72 5.79
N ASN A 89 -23.35 -0.66 5.17
CA ASN A 89 -23.97 -0.77 3.85
C ASN A 89 -22.93 -0.98 2.75
N TYR A 90 -21.85 -0.20 2.80
CA TYR A 90 -20.70 -0.33 1.93
C TYR A 90 -19.50 0.47 2.46
N VAL A 91 -18.32 0.07 2.00
CA VAL A 91 -17.07 0.79 2.20
C VAL A 91 -16.49 1.14 0.83
N VAL A 92 -16.05 2.39 0.70
CA VAL A 92 -15.38 2.92 -0.50
C VAL A 92 -13.95 3.28 -0.10
N THR A 93 -12.98 2.68 -0.77
CA THR A 93 -11.56 2.98 -0.55
C THR A 93 -10.95 3.57 -1.81
N GLY A 94 -10.64 4.86 -1.77
CA GLY A 94 -9.89 5.57 -2.80
C GLY A 94 -8.39 5.34 -2.63
N ILE A 95 -7.69 4.97 -3.70
CA ILE A 95 -6.26 4.65 -3.69
C ILE A 95 -5.58 5.43 -4.81
N GLY A 96 -4.65 6.33 -4.42
CA GLY A 96 -3.84 7.12 -5.35
C GLY A 96 -2.37 6.68 -5.30
N ILE A 97 -1.83 6.12 -6.39
CA ILE A 97 -0.44 5.61 -6.46
C ILE A 97 0.35 6.38 -7.51
N ASN A 98 1.45 7.00 -7.08
CA ASN A 98 2.43 7.61 -7.96
C ASN A 98 3.37 6.53 -8.51
N VAL A 99 3.07 6.02 -9.71
CA VAL A 99 3.85 4.91 -10.31
C VAL A 99 5.05 5.46 -11.10
N ASN A 100 4.78 6.19 -12.17
CA ASN A 100 5.81 6.67 -13.11
C ASN A 100 5.84 8.21 -13.24
N THR A 101 5.24 8.94 -12.31
CA THR A 101 5.24 10.40 -12.26
C THR A 101 6.66 10.89 -12.01
N THR A 102 7.12 11.89 -12.77
CA THR A 102 8.47 12.44 -12.66
C THR A 102 8.48 13.85 -12.09
N GLU A 103 7.37 14.55 -12.19
CA GLU A 103 7.23 15.94 -11.78
C GLU A 103 6.19 16.07 -10.68
N PHE A 104 6.49 16.85 -9.67
CA PHE A 104 5.63 17.14 -8.53
C PHE A 104 5.58 18.64 -8.32
N ALA A 105 4.44 19.17 -7.90
CA ALA A 105 4.31 20.57 -7.53
C ALA A 105 5.30 20.94 -6.41
N ASP A 106 5.75 22.18 -6.42
CA ASP A 106 6.81 22.67 -5.50
C ASP A 106 6.43 22.47 -4.03
N GLU A 107 5.15 22.57 -3.71
CA GLU A 107 4.62 22.43 -2.35
C GLU A 107 4.75 20.99 -1.78
N ILE A 108 4.84 19.98 -2.65
CA ILE A 108 4.84 18.57 -2.25
C ILE A 108 6.09 17.79 -2.66
N LYS A 109 6.98 18.35 -3.49
CA LYS A 109 8.17 17.66 -4.03
C LYS A 109 9.11 17.12 -2.96
N ASP A 110 9.13 17.75 -1.78
CA ASP A 110 9.96 17.30 -0.66
C ASP A 110 9.34 16.15 0.13
N MET A 111 8.04 15.91 0.02
CA MET A 111 7.30 14.89 0.74
C MET A 111 6.83 13.73 -0.17
N ALA A 112 6.51 14.02 -1.43
CA ALA A 112 5.99 13.06 -2.39
C ALA A 112 7.07 12.57 -3.36
N SER A 113 6.87 11.36 -3.88
CA SER A 113 7.68 10.78 -4.95
C SER A 113 6.87 9.76 -5.73
N SER A 114 7.51 9.05 -6.67
CA SER A 114 6.94 7.93 -7.38
C SER A 114 7.84 6.70 -7.28
N ILE A 115 7.28 5.55 -7.62
CA ILE A 115 8.06 4.30 -7.67
C ILE A 115 9.22 4.47 -8.65
N PHE A 116 8.96 5.04 -9.83
CA PHE A 116 10.00 5.27 -10.84
C PHE A 116 11.14 6.18 -10.35
N VAL A 117 10.81 7.31 -9.72
CA VAL A 117 11.82 8.25 -9.21
C VAL A 117 12.70 7.60 -8.14
N GLN A 118 12.11 6.76 -7.27
CA GLN A 118 12.83 6.12 -6.16
C GLN A 118 13.66 4.90 -6.60
N THR A 119 13.22 4.19 -7.64
CA THR A 119 13.83 2.90 -8.01
C THR A 119 14.54 2.90 -9.36
N GLY A 120 14.24 3.89 -10.23
CA GLY A 120 14.64 3.88 -11.64
C GLY A 120 13.86 2.89 -12.52
N VAL A 121 12.97 2.09 -11.94
CA VAL A 121 12.21 1.05 -12.65
C VAL A 121 10.86 1.57 -13.12
N ARG A 122 10.61 1.52 -14.44
CA ARG A 122 9.28 1.81 -15.01
C ARG A 122 8.36 0.62 -14.84
N ILE A 123 7.29 0.82 -14.11
CA ILE A 123 6.33 -0.23 -13.74
C ILE A 123 5.11 -0.18 -14.67
N LYS A 124 4.64 -1.36 -15.09
CA LYS A 124 3.34 -1.48 -15.76
C LYS A 124 2.22 -1.30 -14.74
N ARG A 125 1.40 -0.24 -14.92
CA ARG A 125 0.31 0.08 -13.98
C ARG A 125 -0.70 -1.07 -13.82
N SER A 126 -0.95 -1.84 -14.89
CA SER A 126 -1.81 -3.03 -14.86
C SER A 126 -1.30 -4.12 -13.93
N HIS A 127 0.03 -4.30 -13.83
CA HIS A 127 0.63 -5.27 -12.90
C HIS A 127 0.35 -4.86 -11.45
N VAL A 128 0.46 -3.56 -11.13
CA VAL A 128 0.15 -3.05 -9.78
C VAL A 128 -1.31 -3.29 -9.42
N VAL A 129 -2.23 -3.00 -10.35
CA VAL A 129 -3.68 -3.20 -10.10
C VAL A 129 -4.02 -4.67 -9.92
N ALA A 130 -3.48 -5.55 -10.77
CA ALA A 130 -3.72 -6.99 -10.68
C ALA A 130 -3.14 -7.58 -9.37
N GLN A 131 -1.91 -7.20 -9.02
CA GLN A 131 -1.28 -7.67 -7.79
C GLN A 131 -1.99 -7.12 -6.55
N PHE A 132 -2.43 -5.85 -6.58
CA PHE A 132 -3.23 -5.28 -5.50
C PHE A 132 -4.53 -6.06 -5.29
N ALA A 133 -5.27 -6.38 -6.35
CA ALA A 133 -6.51 -7.14 -6.23
C ALA A 133 -6.28 -8.52 -5.60
N HIS A 134 -5.21 -9.20 -6.00
CA HIS A 134 -4.80 -10.48 -5.40
C HIS A 134 -4.46 -10.31 -3.91
N ASP A 135 -3.55 -9.41 -3.57
CA ASP A 135 -3.06 -9.24 -2.19
C ASP A 135 -4.17 -8.70 -1.27
N PHE A 136 -5.04 -7.82 -1.80
CA PHE A 136 -6.20 -7.34 -1.04
C PHE A 136 -7.14 -8.49 -0.70
N THR A 137 -7.43 -9.38 -1.64
CA THR A 137 -8.28 -10.55 -1.39
C THR A 137 -7.69 -11.44 -0.31
N GLU A 138 -6.38 -11.68 -0.30
CA GLU A 138 -5.73 -12.48 0.73
C GLU A 138 -5.82 -11.85 2.12
N TYR A 139 -5.48 -10.56 2.26
CA TYR A 139 -5.55 -9.86 3.55
C TYR A 139 -6.99 -9.67 4.02
N PHE A 140 -7.90 -9.34 3.11
CA PHE A 140 -9.31 -9.19 3.41
C PHE A 140 -9.94 -10.51 3.92
N ASN A 141 -9.63 -11.65 3.29
CA ASN A 141 -10.10 -12.94 3.75
C ASN A 141 -9.57 -13.32 5.15
N ARG A 142 -8.35 -12.88 5.49
CA ARG A 142 -7.80 -13.05 6.85
C ARG A 142 -8.53 -12.15 7.85
N PHE A 143 -8.79 -10.89 7.48
CA PHE A 143 -9.53 -9.94 8.29
C PHE A 143 -10.97 -10.42 8.58
N ILE A 144 -11.71 -10.86 7.57
CA ILE A 144 -13.11 -11.32 7.72
C ILE A 144 -13.25 -12.52 8.65
N LYS A 145 -12.22 -13.37 8.77
CA LYS A 145 -12.26 -14.55 9.67
C LYS A 145 -12.38 -14.17 11.15
N THR A 146 -11.79 -13.06 11.55
CA THR A 146 -11.73 -12.62 12.94
C THR A 146 -12.44 -11.29 13.16
N GLN A 147 -12.75 -10.57 12.07
CA GLN A 147 -13.29 -9.22 12.05
C GLN A 147 -12.43 -8.21 12.83
N ASP A 148 -11.15 -8.56 12.99
CA ASP A 148 -10.12 -7.73 13.61
C ASP A 148 -8.75 -7.94 12.91
N LEU A 149 -7.70 -7.29 13.42
CA LEU A 149 -6.37 -7.38 12.85
C LEU A 149 -5.51 -8.51 13.46
N SER A 150 -6.05 -9.38 14.31
CA SER A 150 -5.27 -10.39 15.05
C SER A 150 -4.45 -11.30 14.13
N LEU A 151 -5.01 -11.69 12.98
CA LEU A 151 -4.30 -12.50 11.98
C LEU A 151 -3.35 -11.70 11.07
N LEU A 152 -3.30 -10.37 11.20
CA LEU A 152 -2.56 -9.46 10.34
C LEU A 152 -1.48 -8.67 11.07
N VAL A 153 -1.56 -8.56 12.40
CA VAL A 153 -0.73 -7.64 13.21
C VAL A 153 0.77 -7.85 13.03
N ASP A 154 1.21 -9.11 12.96
CA ASP A 154 2.65 -9.40 12.80
C ASP A 154 3.17 -8.96 11.44
N ASP A 155 2.40 -9.20 10.37
CA ASP A 155 2.76 -8.79 9.03
C ASP A 155 2.68 -7.26 8.89
N TYR A 156 1.65 -6.65 9.49
CA TYR A 156 1.50 -5.20 9.52
C TYR A 156 2.67 -4.53 10.22
N ASN A 157 3.08 -5.01 11.41
CA ASN A 157 4.20 -4.45 12.16
C ASN A 157 5.53 -4.49 11.37
N LYS A 158 5.75 -5.53 10.56
CA LYS A 158 6.92 -5.61 9.66
C LYS A 158 6.87 -4.55 8.55
N MET A 159 5.67 -4.12 8.14
CA MET A 159 5.47 -3.11 7.11
C MET A 159 5.52 -1.68 7.64
N LEU A 160 5.32 -1.45 8.93
CA LEU A 160 5.34 -0.10 9.52
C LEU A 160 6.73 0.53 9.45
N ILE A 161 6.80 1.81 9.02
CA ILE A 161 8.06 2.55 8.95
C ILE A 161 8.61 2.93 10.32
N ASN A 162 7.73 3.09 11.30
CA ASN A 162 8.03 3.57 12.66
C ASN A 162 7.89 2.51 13.76
N ALA A 163 7.65 1.25 13.40
CA ALA A 163 7.59 0.17 14.38
C ALA A 163 8.90 0.09 15.19
N GLY A 164 8.78 0.11 16.51
CA GLY A 164 9.91 0.08 17.44
C GLY A 164 10.78 1.34 17.47
N LYS A 165 10.34 2.45 16.85
CA LYS A 165 11.07 3.73 16.85
C LYS A 165 10.38 4.74 17.75
N SER A 166 11.17 5.63 18.37
CA SER A 166 10.63 6.82 19.01
C SER A 166 10.07 7.77 17.97
N VAL A 167 8.85 8.25 18.18
CA VAL A 167 8.16 9.19 17.29
C VAL A 167 7.72 10.42 18.10
N ARG A 168 7.69 11.57 17.44
CA ARG A 168 7.08 12.80 17.96
C ARG A 168 5.71 12.94 17.32
N ILE A 169 4.69 13.16 18.13
CA ILE A 169 3.35 13.53 17.67
C ILE A 169 3.27 15.05 17.73
N GLU A 170 2.95 15.68 16.61
CA GLU A 170 2.68 17.12 16.50
C GLU A 170 1.18 17.28 16.34
N GLU A 171 0.56 18.08 17.21
CA GLU A 171 -0.86 18.44 17.15
C GLU A 171 -1.10 19.61 16.21
#